data_9cb0f84e1aa6d134c25d33bb90d0e48e
#
_entry.id   9cb0f84e1aa6d134c25d33bb90d0e48e
#
_cell.length_a   1.000
_cell.length_b   1.000
_cell.length_c   1.000
_cell.angle_alpha   90.00
_cell.angle_beta   90.00
_cell.angle_gamma   90.00
#
_symmetry.space_group_name_H-M   'P 1'
#
loop_
_entity.id
_entity.type
_entity.pdbx_description
1 polymer ?
#
loop_
_entity_poly.entity_id
_entity_poly.type
_entity_poly.pdbx_seq_one_letter_code
_entity_poly.pdbx_strand_id
1 'polypeptide(L)'
;MIKKGIKQLIAEAEGRSSGISVEEARKRIDDGKTVFVDIRDVRELEREGMIPGAFHAPRGMLEFWVDPESPYYKPVFTDDKTFILYCQADWRGTLAAAALGDMGMTNVLHLQGGFGEWRKAGAPTAARPQKPKPEKKKA
;
A
#
# COMPACT_ATOMS: atom_id res chain seq x y z
N MET A 1 -17.08 -15.62 -20.51
CA MET A 1 -17.40 -15.65 -19.06
C MET A 1 -16.16 -15.98 -18.24
N ILE A 2 -16.07 -15.38 -17.05
CA ILE A 2 -14.98 -15.62 -16.13
C ILE A 2 -15.01 -17.08 -15.67
N LYS A 3 -13.85 -17.73 -15.65
CA LYS A 3 -13.71 -19.08 -15.12
C LYS A 3 -13.16 -19.09 -13.70
N LYS A 4 -12.53 -17.99 -13.28
CA LYS A 4 -11.97 -17.83 -11.95
C LYS A 4 -12.44 -16.50 -11.39
N GLY A 5 -13.25 -16.52 -10.35
CA GLY A 5 -13.80 -15.32 -9.75
C GLY A 5 -12.84 -14.63 -8.78
N ILE A 6 -13.24 -13.46 -8.32
CA ILE A 6 -12.40 -12.64 -7.42
C ILE A 6 -12.10 -13.37 -6.10
N LYS A 7 -13.05 -14.10 -5.55
CA LYS A 7 -12.83 -14.82 -4.29
C LYS A 7 -11.75 -15.89 -4.42
N GLN A 8 -11.73 -16.58 -5.57
CA GLN A 8 -10.70 -17.58 -5.83
C GLN A 8 -9.32 -16.92 -6.03
N LEU A 9 -9.27 -15.79 -6.76
CA LEU A 9 -8.02 -15.04 -6.92
C LEU A 9 -7.47 -14.58 -5.58
N ILE A 10 -8.34 -14.09 -4.68
CA ILE A 10 -7.95 -13.68 -3.34
C ILE A 10 -7.40 -14.87 -2.55
N ALA A 11 -8.10 -16.01 -2.57
CA ALA A 11 -7.66 -17.20 -1.85
C ALA A 11 -6.29 -17.67 -2.32
N GLU A 12 -6.06 -17.70 -3.64
CA GLU A 12 -4.76 -18.06 -4.21
C GLU A 12 -3.67 -17.05 -3.81
N ALA A 13 -4.00 -15.76 -3.84
CA ALA A 13 -3.06 -14.70 -3.44
C ALA A 13 -2.70 -14.80 -1.96
N GLU A 14 -3.66 -15.13 -1.10
CA GLU A 14 -3.39 -15.37 0.33
C GLU A 14 -2.38 -16.49 0.54
N GLY A 15 -2.44 -17.52 -0.28
CA GLY A 15 -1.53 -18.67 -0.19
C GLY A 15 -0.08 -18.36 -0.58
N ARG A 16 0.17 -17.24 -1.28
CA ARG A 16 1.51 -16.87 -1.72
C ARG A 16 1.92 -15.45 -1.32
N SER A 17 1.26 -14.90 -0.31
CA SER A 17 1.60 -13.61 0.28
C SER A 17 1.55 -13.74 1.79
N SER A 18 2.06 -12.72 2.50
CA SER A 18 2.07 -12.72 3.95
C SER A 18 1.32 -11.50 4.48
N GLY A 19 0.35 -11.74 5.35
CA GLY A 19 -0.38 -10.69 6.03
C GLY A 19 0.29 -10.29 7.34
N ILE A 20 0.01 -9.07 7.78
CA ILE A 20 0.40 -8.58 9.08
C ILE A 20 -0.83 -7.97 9.76
N SER A 21 -1.01 -8.25 11.05
CA SER A 21 -2.12 -7.69 11.80
C SER A 21 -1.92 -6.19 12.05
N VAL A 22 -3.02 -5.48 12.31
CA VAL A 22 -2.95 -4.06 12.69
C VAL A 22 -2.10 -3.90 13.95
N GLU A 23 -2.24 -4.81 14.92
CA GLU A 23 -1.48 -4.74 16.17
C GLU A 23 0.03 -4.81 15.92
N GLU A 24 0.48 -5.76 15.10
CA GLU A 24 1.90 -5.90 14.77
C GLU A 24 2.40 -4.77 13.87
N ALA A 25 1.61 -4.37 12.89
CA ALA A 25 1.98 -3.27 11.99
C ALA A 25 2.12 -1.94 12.74
N ARG A 26 1.25 -1.71 13.72
CA ARG A 26 1.27 -0.49 14.53
C ARG A 26 2.61 -0.30 15.25
N LYS A 27 3.25 -1.39 15.65
CA LYS A 27 4.56 -1.36 16.31
C LYS A 27 5.69 -0.94 15.38
N ARG A 28 5.45 -0.96 14.08
CA ARG A 28 6.46 -0.67 13.06
C ARG A 28 6.42 0.78 12.55
N ILE A 29 5.46 1.58 13.01
CA ILE A 29 5.45 3.01 12.73
C ILE A 29 6.72 3.61 13.31
N ASP A 30 7.42 4.41 12.52
CA ASP A 30 8.63 5.12 12.92
C ASP A 30 9.82 4.23 13.34
N ASP A 31 9.82 2.95 12.93
CA ASP A 31 10.96 2.06 13.21
C ASP A 31 12.17 2.30 12.28
N GLY A 32 12.03 3.17 11.29
CA GLY A 32 13.07 3.46 10.32
C GLY A 32 13.34 2.37 9.30
N LYS A 33 12.62 1.25 9.39
CA LYS A 33 12.83 0.05 8.54
C LYS A 33 11.60 -0.32 7.73
N THR A 34 10.44 0.21 8.07
CA THR A 34 9.17 -0.13 7.45
C THR A 34 8.61 1.06 6.69
N VAL A 35 8.16 0.81 5.48
CA VAL A 35 7.44 1.78 4.66
C VAL A 35 6.01 1.27 4.49
N PHE A 36 5.04 2.05 4.96
CA PHE A 36 3.64 1.79 4.69
C PHE A 36 3.32 2.31 3.31
N VAL A 37 2.72 1.48 2.46
CA VAL A 37 2.40 1.84 1.08
C VAL A 37 0.89 1.81 0.90
N ASP A 38 0.31 2.98 0.68
CA ASP A 38 -1.12 3.13 0.43
C ASP A 38 -1.37 2.92 -1.05
N ILE A 39 -2.10 1.86 -1.40
CA ILE A 39 -2.36 1.50 -2.80
C ILE A 39 -3.75 1.90 -3.28
N ARG A 40 -4.47 2.69 -2.46
CA ARG A 40 -5.82 3.13 -2.80
C ARG A 40 -5.80 4.23 -3.86
N ASP A 41 -6.97 4.55 -4.40
CA ASP A 41 -7.17 5.73 -5.22
C ASP A 41 -6.92 6.99 -4.38
N VAL A 42 -6.32 8.02 -4.97
CA VAL A 42 -5.98 9.25 -4.25
C VAL A 42 -7.20 9.91 -3.58
N ARG A 43 -8.38 9.76 -4.16
CA ARG A 43 -9.61 10.33 -3.58
C ARG A 43 -9.98 9.67 -2.25
N GLU A 44 -9.61 8.39 -2.06
CA GLU A 44 -9.83 7.71 -0.78
C GLU A 44 -8.96 8.32 0.31
N LEU A 45 -7.69 8.64 -0.01
CA LEU A 45 -6.79 9.32 0.93
C LEU A 45 -7.29 10.72 1.29
N GLU A 46 -7.73 11.45 0.27
CA GLU A 46 -8.26 12.81 0.47
C GLU A 46 -9.49 12.83 1.35
N ARG A 47 -10.37 11.86 1.19
CA ARG A 47 -11.64 11.76 1.91
C ARG A 47 -11.48 11.18 3.31
N GLU A 48 -10.64 10.17 3.47
CA GLU A 48 -10.60 9.37 4.70
C GLU A 48 -9.29 9.48 5.47
N GLY A 49 -8.28 10.12 4.89
CA GLY A 49 -6.96 10.17 5.50
C GLY A 49 -6.12 8.94 5.18
N MET A 50 -4.99 8.82 5.85
CA MET A 50 -3.99 7.80 5.56
C MET A 50 -3.20 7.46 6.83
N ILE A 51 -2.40 6.40 6.78
CA ILE A 51 -1.42 6.11 7.83
C ILE A 51 -0.31 7.18 7.74
N PRO A 52 0.09 7.78 8.88
CA PRO A 52 1.11 8.83 8.85
C PRO A 52 2.40 8.37 8.18
N GLY A 53 2.92 9.19 7.28
CA GLY A 53 4.16 8.91 6.58
C GLY A 53 4.07 7.86 5.48
N ALA A 54 2.89 7.32 5.19
CA ALA A 54 2.72 6.32 4.15
C ALA A 54 3.07 6.89 2.78
N PHE A 55 3.69 6.05 1.96
CA PHE A 55 3.96 6.36 0.57
C PHE A 55 2.75 5.96 -0.27
N HIS A 56 2.24 6.88 -1.07
CA HIS A 56 1.11 6.58 -1.94
C HIS A 56 1.59 6.01 -3.27
N ALA A 57 1.22 4.76 -3.53
CA ALA A 57 1.50 4.08 -4.79
C ALA A 57 0.19 3.47 -5.30
N PRO A 58 -0.56 4.19 -6.15
CA PRO A 58 -1.82 3.66 -6.67
C PRO A 58 -1.63 2.28 -7.28
N ARG A 59 -2.57 1.37 -7.02
CA ARG A 59 -2.45 -0.03 -7.43
C ARG A 59 -2.02 -0.20 -8.89
N GLY A 60 -2.54 0.64 -9.78
CA GLY A 60 -2.24 0.56 -11.21
C GLY A 60 -0.80 0.90 -11.59
N MET A 61 -0.04 1.53 -10.71
CA MET A 61 1.35 1.91 -10.95
C MET A 61 2.36 1.07 -10.18
N LEU A 62 1.89 0.20 -9.29
CA LEU A 62 2.76 -0.44 -8.31
C LEU A 62 3.89 -1.24 -8.96
N GLU A 63 3.58 -2.12 -9.90
CA GLU A 63 4.61 -2.96 -10.57
C GLU A 63 5.61 -2.11 -11.35
N PHE A 64 5.14 -1.01 -11.94
CA PHE A 64 6.02 -0.11 -12.68
C PHE A 64 6.96 0.67 -11.76
N TRP A 65 6.54 0.93 -10.54
CA TRP A 65 7.29 1.76 -9.59
C TRP A 65 8.33 0.98 -8.78
N VAL A 66 8.14 -0.35 -8.64
CA VAL A 66 9.06 -1.19 -7.84
C VAL A 66 10.25 -1.73 -8.63
N ASP A 67 10.18 -1.75 -9.96
CA ASP A 67 11.19 -2.34 -10.81
C ASP A 67 12.28 -1.32 -11.16
N PRO A 68 13.54 -1.53 -10.73
CA PRO A 68 14.65 -0.63 -11.05
C PRO A 68 14.90 -0.47 -12.55
N GLU A 69 14.49 -1.42 -13.38
CA GLU A 69 14.65 -1.35 -14.83
C GLU A 69 13.48 -0.64 -15.52
N SER A 70 12.42 -0.36 -14.79
CA SER A 70 11.28 0.41 -15.32
C SER A 70 11.66 1.88 -15.42
N PRO A 71 11.22 2.58 -16.50
CA PRO A 71 11.41 4.04 -16.59
C PRO A 71 10.65 4.81 -15.51
N TYR A 72 9.74 4.15 -14.80
CA TYR A 72 8.92 4.78 -13.75
C TYR A 72 9.37 4.40 -12.34
N TYR A 73 10.52 3.77 -12.19
CA TYR A 73 11.00 3.31 -10.88
C TYR A 73 11.04 4.43 -9.84
N LYS A 74 10.58 4.10 -8.63
CA LYS A 74 10.64 5.01 -7.47
C LYS A 74 11.67 4.49 -6.46
N PRO A 75 12.67 5.30 -6.13
CA PRO A 75 13.80 4.85 -5.28
C PRO A 75 13.44 4.44 -3.85
N VAL A 76 12.20 4.71 -3.39
CA VAL A 76 11.75 4.25 -2.07
C VAL A 76 11.72 2.71 -1.99
N PHE A 77 11.53 2.03 -3.13
CA PHE A 77 11.44 0.58 -3.17
C PHE A 77 12.84 -0.04 -3.23
N THR A 78 13.38 -0.32 -2.06
CA THR A 78 14.72 -0.89 -1.88
C THR A 78 14.64 -2.24 -1.19
N ASP A 79 15.76 -2.98 -1.17
CA ASP A 79 15.81 -4.31 -0.55
C ASP A 79 15.99 -4.26 0.97
N ASP A 80 16.38 -3.13 1.52
CA ASP A 80 16.70 -2.96 2.94
C ASP A 80 15.51 -2.53 3.81
N LYS A 81 14.35 -2.35 3.20
CA LYS A 81 13.12 -1.98 3.91
C LYS A 81 12.10 -3.10 3.85
N THR A 82 11.14 -3.07 4.77
CA THR A 82 9.93 -3.89 4.70
C THR A 82 8.78 -3.00 4.24
N PHE A 83 8.01 -3.47 3.29
CA PHE A 83 6.88 -2.71 2.73
C PHE A 83 5.58 -3.35 3.19
N ILE A 84 4.74 -2.56 3.85
CA ILE A 84 3.39 -2.98 4.25
C ILE A 84 2.41 -2.29 3.32
N LEU A 85 1.82 -3.05 2.40
CA LEU A 85 0.81 -2.55 1.47
C LEU A 85 -0.55 -2.54 2.15
N TYR A 86 -1.33 -1.49 1.94
CA TYR A 86 -2.69 -1.49 2.45
C TYR A 86 -3.67 -0.80 1.51
N CYS A 87 -4.89 -1.30 1.55
CA CYS A 87 -6.03 -0.68 0.92
C CYS A 87 -7.12 -0.48 1.99
N GLN A 88 -8.37 -0.34 1.61
CA GLN A 88 -9.44 -0.10 2.58
C GLN A 88 -9.81 -1.35 3.38
N ALA A 89 -9.95 -2.52 2.71
CA ALA A 89 -10.43 -3.76 3.32
C ALA A 89 -9.54 -4.99 3.04
N ASP A 90 -8.35 -4.79 2.55
CA ASP A 90 -7.31 -5.79 2.28
C ASP A 90 -7.44 -6.65 1.01
N TRP A 91 -8.52 -6.63 0.26
CA TRP A 91 -8.59 -7.42 -0.97
C TRP A 91 -7.56 -6.95 -2.00
N ARG A 92 -7.51 -5.64 -2.26
CA ARG A 92 -6.51 -5.06 -3.17
C ARG A 92 -5.09 -5.27 -2.62
N GLY A 93 -4.92 -5.15 -1.30
CA GLY A 93 -3.64 -5.36 -0.63
C GLY A 93 -3.11 -6.77 -0.79
N THR A 94 -3.97 -7.77 -0.62
CA THR A 94 -3.62 -9.17 -0.79
C THR A 94 -3.17 -9.46 -2.22
N LEU A 95 -3.96 -9.02 -3.21
CA LEU A 95 -3.60 -9.20 -4.62
C LEU A 95 -2.30 -8.48 -4.97
N ALA A 96 -2.11 -7.27 -4.46
CA ALA A 96 -0.90 -6.49 -4.72
C ALA A 96 0.34 -7.14 -4.11
N ALA A 97 0.26 -7.60 -2.87
CA ALA A 97 1.39 -8.27 -2.22
C ALA A 97 1.77 -9.55 -2.96
N ALA A 98 0.80 -10.32 -3.41
CA ALA A 98 1.06 -11.52 -4.22
C ALA A 98 1.73 -11.17 -5.55
N ALA A 99 1.27 -10.10 -6.22
CA ALA A 99 1.88 -9.65 -7.47
C ALA A 99 3.34 -9.25 -7.29
N LEU A 100 3.67 -8.52 -6.23
CA LEU A 100 5.06 -8.13 -5.96
C LEU A 100 5.90 -9.35 -5.56
N GLY A 101 5.33 -10.30 -4.83
CA GLY A 101 5.99 -11.58 -4.53
C GLY A 101 6.32 -12.36 -5.79
N ASP A 102 5.43 -12.37 -6.78
CA ASP A 102 5.67 -12.99 -8.07
C ASP A 102 6.83 -12.33 -8.83
N MET A 103 7.09 -11.04 -8.57
CA MET A 103 8.23 -10.31 -9.10
C MET A 103 9.54 -10.58 -8.35
N GLY A 104 9.48 -11.35 -7.26
CA GLY A 104 10.65 -11.72 -6.47
C GLY A 104 10.87 -10.90 -5.21
N MET A 105 9.97 -9.99 -4.85
CA MET A 105 10.09 -9.23 -3.61
C MET A 105 9.76 -10.12 -2.41
N THR A 106 10.70 -10.24 -1.46
CA THR A 106 10.54 -11.05 -0.25
C THR A 106 10.20 -10.21 0.98
N ASN A 107 10.23 -8.89 0.85
CA ASN A 107 10.10 -7.92 1.92
C ASN A 107 8.76 -7.17 1.87
N VAL A 108 7.71 -7.85 1.43
CA VAL A 108 6.37 -7.28 1.25
C VAL A 108 5.35 -8.00 2.11
N LEU A 109 4.56 -7.22 2.83
CA LEU A 109 3.43 -7.71 3.64
C LEU A 109 2.18 -6.93 3.24
N HIS A 110 1.00 -7.48 3.52
CA HIS A 110 -0.25 -6.73 3.37
C HIS A 110 -0.94 -6.57 4.73
N LEU A 111 -1.54 -5.40 4.96
CA LEU A 111 -2.21 -5.09 6.21
C LEU A 111 -3.56 -5.78 6.26
N GLN A 112 -3.71 -6.73 7.17
CA GLN A 112 -4.96 -7.48 7.36
C GLN A 112 -6.07 -6.54 7.81
N GLY A 113 -7.20 -6.58 7.11
CA GLY A 113 -8.31 -5.68 7.36
C GLY A 113 -8.14 -4.26 6.82
N GLY A 114 -6.95 -3.92 6.33
CA GLY A 114 -6.68 -2.63 5.70
C GLY A 114 -6.86 -1.43 6.58
N PHE A 115 -7.02 -0.28 5.93
CA PHE A 115 -7.17 1.01 6.64
C PHE A 115 -8.44 1.06 7.51
N GLY A 116 -9.49 0.35 7.11
CA GLY A 116 -10.72 0.26 7.91
C GLY A 116 -10.45 -0.30 9.30
N GLU A 117 -9.77 -1.44 9.38
CA GLU A 117 -9.41 -2.05 10.67
C GLU A 117 -8.37 -1.22 11.44
N TRP A 118 -7.45 -0.58 10.73
CA TRP A 118 -6.47 0.32 11.33
C TRP A 118 -7.15 1.47 12.09
N ARG A 119 -8.11 2.13 11.45
CA ARG A 119 -8.88 3.21 12.07
C ARG A 119 -9.73 2.71 13.23
N LYS A 120 -10.40 1.58 13.04
CA LYS A 120 -11.26 0.98 14.06
C LYS A 120 -10.48 0.62 15.32
N ALA A 121 -9.23 0.23 15.18
CA ALA A 121 -8.34 -0.08 16.30
C ALA A 121 -7.80 1.18 17.00
N GLY A 122 -8.13 2.37 16.50
CA GLY A 122 -7.63 3.61 17.07
C GLY A 122 -6.16 3.91 16.76
N ALA A 123 -5.59 3.25 15.75
CA ALA A 123 -4.22 3.48 15.34
C ALA A 123 -4.07 4.87 14.69
N PRO A 124 -2.85 5.44 14.67
CA PRO A 124 -2.64 6.81 14.19
C PRO A 124 -3.05 7.01 12.73
N THR A 125 -3.71 8.13 12.45
CA THR A 125 -4.07 8.53 11.09
C THR A 125 -3.65 9.98 10.88
N ALA A 126 -3.47 10.35 9.60
CA ALA A 126 -3.16 11.70 9.21
C ALA A 126 -3.99 12.09 8.00
N ALA A 127 -4.27 13.37 7.87
CA ALA A 127 -4.87 13.89 6.65
C ALA A 127 -3.83 13.79 5.52
N ARG A 128 -4.30 13.57 4.30
CA ARG A 128 -3.40 13.62 3.17
C ARG A 128 -2.86 15.04 3.00
N PRO A 129 -1.51 15.22 2.91
CA PRO A 129 -0.95 16.53 2.65
C PRO A 129 -1.44 17.05 1.29
N GLN A 130 -1.98 18.28 1.29
CA GLN A 130 -2.39 18.90 0.03
C GLN A 130 -1.17 19.46 -0.67
N LYS A 131 -1.12 19.27 -1.99
CA LYS A 131 -0.11 19.95 -2.79
C LYS A 131 -0.35 21.46 -2.71
N PRO A 132 0.72 22.28 -2.59
CA PRO A 132 0.55 23.73 -2.68
C PRO A 132 -0.17 24.07 -3.98
N LYS A 133 -1.17 24.96 -3.90
CA LYS A 133 -1.81 25.45 -5.10
C LYS A 133 -0.77 26.21 -5.92
N PRO A 134 -0.67 25.96 -7.24
CA PRO A 134 0.23 26.75 -8.05
C PRO A 134 -0.14 28.24 -7.93
N GLU A 135 0.88 29.08 -7.77
CA GLU A 135 0.63 30.52 -7.75
C GLU A 135 -0.05 30.93 -9.05
N LYS A 136 -1.14 31.70 -8.91
CA LYS A 136 -1.75 32.30 -10.10
C LYS A 136 -0.73 33.24 -10.72
N LYS A 137 -0.29 32.95 -11.94
CA LYS A 137 0.50 33.89 -12.68
C LYS A 137 -0.31 35.19 -12.83
N LYS A 138 0.24 36.26 -12.29
CA LYS A 138 -0.35 37.58 -12.56
C LYS A 138 -0.29 37.86 -14.06
N ALA A 139 -1.43 38.12 -14.62
CA ALA A 139 -1.52 38.50 -16.02
C ALA A 139 -0.74 39.80 -16.27
#